data_13fcb9153fc72a2fcaf1fafa1f361234
#
_entry.id   13fcb9153fc72a2fcaf1fafa1f361234
#
_cell.length_a   1.000
_cell.length_b   1.000
_cell.length_c   1.000
_cell.angle_alpha   90.00
_cell.angle_beta   90.00
_cell.angle_gamma   90.00
#
_symmetry.space_group_name_H-M   'P 1'
#
loop_
_entity.id
_entity.type
_entity.pdbx_description
1 polymer ?
#
loop_
_entity_poly.entity_id
_entity_poly.type
_entity_poly.pdbx_seq_one_letter_code
_entity_poly.pdbx_strand_id
1 'polypeptide(L)'
;MPDGSTTECYAKTVAERVAVRAYDKGFEHHYWRPHILEKPLKLETPAGIFVGSMADLFGHWVPEDEILQVLDVMKRASWHTFQTLSKYPIRLPSFNPYPKNVWVGVSLPAGHMMTPSGGSNALKTYLQHMSKIEANIRFMSIEPLWFDVAPIFAEWLRSNQKLPFEWTIIGAASNGNRVFQPKSSWVVDLLNILYREHIPVFFKGNLDWSPWQEDFPQA
;
A
#
# COMPACT_ATOMS: atom_id res chain seq x y z
N MET A 1 -15.69 9.70 5.41
CA MET A 1 -14.88 10.79 6.01
C MET A 1 -15.40 11.08 7.41
N PRO A 2 -14.61 11.66 8.34
CA PRO A 2 -15.06 12.00 9.69
C PRO A 2 -16.26 12.96 9.72
N ASP A 3 -16.45 13.76 8.70
CA ASP A 3 -17.57 14.68 8.53
C ASP A 3 -18.80 14.06 7.84
N GLY A 4 -18.81 12.74 7.62
CA GLY A 4 -19.87 12.02 6.92
C GLY A 4 -19.84 12.14 5.41
N SER A 5 -18.92 12.91 4.83
CA SER A 5 -18.76 12.98 3.37
C SER A 5 -18.15 11.69 2.80
N THR A 6 -18.46 11.37 1.55
CA THR A 6 -17.84 10.28 0.81
C THR A 6 -16.62 10.77 0.06
N THR A 7 -15.59 9.95 -0.04
CA THR A 7 -14.46 10.21 -0.94
C THR A 7 -14.67 9.50 -2.25
N GLU A 8 -14.45 10.20 -3.35
CA GLU A 8 -14.35 9.57 -4.65
C GLU A 8 -12.95 8.95 -4.81
N CYS A 9 -12.86 7.78 -5.44
CA CYS A 9 -11.58 7.15 -5.73
C CYS A 9 -10.77 8.05 -6.69
N TYR A 10 -9.54 8.38 -6.33
CA TYR A 10 -8.63 9.16 -7.18
C TYR A 10 -8.52 8.59 -8.59
N ALA A 11 -8.35 7.27 -8.71
CA ALA A 11 -8.22 6.61 -10.01
C ALA A 11 -9.49 6.74 -10.86
N LYS A 12 -10.68 6.72 -10.22
CA LYS A 12 -11.96 6.97 -10.89
C LYS A 12 -12.02 8.39 -11.45
N THR A 13 -11.68 9.38 -10.63
CA THR A 13 -11.63 10.79 -11.08
C THR A 13 -10.68 10.97 -12.26
N VAL A 14 -9.50 10.35 -12.23
CA VAL A 14 -8.54 10.42 -13.34
C VAL A 14 -9.09 9.72 -14.57
N ALA A 15 -9.64 8.54 -14.46
CA ALA A 15 -10.18 7.78 -15.59
C ALA A 15 -11.36 8.49 -16.26
N GLU A 16 -12.29 9.06 -15.49
CA GLU A 16 -13.54 9.62 -15.99
C GLU A 16 -13.47 11.11 -16.36
N ARG A 17 -12.48 11.87 -15.82
CA ARG A 17 -12.41 13.33 -16.03
C ARG A 17 -11.13 13.83 -16.66
N VAL A 18 -10.01 13.14 -16.46
CA VAL A 18 -8.68 13.61 -16.92
C VAL A 18 -8.17 12.81 -18.11
N ALA A 19 -8.20 11.50 -18.03
CA ALA A 19 -7.63 10.59 -19.02
C ALA A 19 -8.70 9.78 -19.78
N VAL A 20 -9.86 10.37 -20.03
CA VAL A 20 -11.05 9.74 -20.62
C VAL A 20 -10.73 8.93 -21.89
N ARG A 21 -9.86 9.45 -22.77
CA ARG A 21 -9.46 8.75 -24.01
C ARG A 21 -8.65 7.47 -23.75
N ALA A 22 -7.94 7.42 -22.62
CA ALA A 22 -7.16 6.24 -22.23
C ALA A 22 -8.00 5.20 -21.49
N TYR A 23 -9.18 5.60 -21.01
CA TYR A 23 -10.13 4.78 -20.25
C TYR A 23 -11.52 4.86 -20.89
N ASP A 24 -11.58 4.65 -22.21
CA ASP A 24 -12.77 4.79 -23.06
C ASP A 24 -13.93 3.85 -22.68
N LYS A 25 -13.64 2.73 -22.01
CA LYS A 25 -14.63 1.77 -21.49
C LYS A 25 -15.02 2.02 -20.03
N GLY A 26 -14.56 3.15 -19.44
CA GLY A 26 -14.85 3.54 -18.06
C GLY A 26 -13.91 2.96 -17.02
N PHE A 27 -14.08 3.44 -15.76
CA PHE A 27 -13.22 3.09 -14.63
C PHE A 27 -13.28 1.61 -14.24
N GLU A 28 -14.46 1.00 -14.30
CA GLU A 28 -14.68 -0.39 -13.87
C GLU A 28 -14.12 -1.43 -14.87
N HIS A 29 -13.65 -0.99 -16.05
CA HIS A 29 -13.09 -1.89 -17.04
C HIS A 29 -11.64 -2.22 -16.74
N HIS A 30 -11.28 -3.51 -16.80
CA HIS A 30 -9.89 -3.94 -16.71
C HIS A 30 -9.15 -3.67 -18.02
N TYR A 31 -8.10 -2.83 -17.94
CA TYR A 31 -7.26 -2.47 -19.08
C TYR A 31 -5.91 -3.17 -19.00
N TRP A 32 -5.73 -4.23 -19.75
CA TRP A 32 -4.42 -4.83 -19.96
C TRP A 32 -3.68 -4.11 -21.09
N ARG A 33 -2.44 -3.67 -20.83
CA ARG A 33 -1.63 -2.85 -21.75
C ARG A 33 -0.24 -3.46 -21.98
N PRO A 34 -0.13 -4.59 -22.68
CA PRO A 34 1.15 -5.30 -22.84
C PRO A 34 2.22 -4.46 -23.57
N HIS A 35 1.82 -3.52 -24.44
CA HIS A 35 2.75 -2.66 -25.17
C HIS A 35 3.56 -1.70 -24.30
N ILE A 36 3.17 -1.48 -23.05
CA ILE A 36 3.93 -0.64 -22.10
C ILE A 36 4.64 -1.47 -21.02
N LEU A 37 4.40 -2.75 -20.97
CA LEU A 37 4.89 -3.64 -19.94
C LEU A 37 6.43 -3.62 -19.83
N GLU A 38 7.12 -3.56 -20.96
CA GLU A 38 8.59 -3.58 -21.00
C GLU A 38 9.25 -2.19 -20.86
N LYS A 39 8.49 -1.13 -20.57
CA LYS A 39 9.08 0.20 -20.37
C LYS A 39 10.18 0.23 -19.30
N PRO A 40 10.06 -0.45 -18.15
CA PRO A 40 11.13 -0.49 -17.17
C PRO A 40 12.46 -1.03 -17.70
N LEU A 41 12.42 -2.01 -18.63
CA LEU A 41 13.63 -2.59 -19.23
C LEU A 41 14.37 -1.59 -20.14
N LYS A 42 13.72 -0.53 -20.60
CA LYS A 42 14.31 0.52 -21.44
C LYS A 42 14.84 1.71 -20.64
N LEU A 43 14.56 1.76 -19.33
CA LEU A 43 15.09 2.78 -18.44
C LEU A 43 16.39 2.26 -17.83
N GLU A 44 17.52 2.78 -18.30
CA GLU A 44 18.86 2.32 -17.91
C GLU A 44 19.27 2.79 -16.52
N THR A 45 18.79 3.98 -16.10
CA THR A 45 19.10 4.55 -14.79
C THR A 45 18.29 3.86 -13.70
N PRO A 46 18.93 3.33 -12.63
CA PRO A 46 18.21 2.79 -11.49
C PRO A 46 17.18 3.74 -10.91
N ALA A 47 15.97 3.25 -10.64
CA ALA A 47 14.85 4.05 -10.15
C ALA A 47 13.96 3.26 -9.19
N GLY A 48 13.28 3.98 -8.28
CA GLY A 48 12.14 3.47 -7.54
C GLY A 48 10.87 3.63 -8.38
N ILE A 49 10.20 2.52 -8.66
CA ILE A 49 9.01 2.49 -9.54
C ILE A 49 7.80 2.02 -8.73
N PHE A 50 6.83 2.92 -8.52
CA PHE A 50 5.56 2.54 -7.93
C PHE A 50 4.63 1.94 -8.99
N VAL A 51 4.15 0.72 -8.75
CA VAL A 51 3.41 -0.07 -9.73
C VAL A 51 1.92 -0.01 -9.45
N GLY A 52 1.12 0.24 -10.50
CA GLY A 52 -0.33 0.22 -10.38
C GLY A 52 -0.94 1.43 -9.68
N SER A 53 -0.39 2.65 -9.89
CA SER A 53 -0.94 3.88 -9.30
C SER A 53 -2.43 4.14 -9.59
N MET A 54 -2.93 3.58 -10.71
CA MET A 54 -4.33 3.69 -11.14
C MET A 54 -5.14 2.41 -10.92
N ALA A 55 -4.52 1.33 -10.46
CA ALA A 55 -5.15 0.02 -10.28
C ALA A 55 -4.46 -0.76 -9.17
N ASP A 56 -5.13 -1.77 -8.65
CA ASP A 56 -4.52 -2.75 -7.75
C ASP A 56 -4.08 -3.97 -8.60
N LEU A 57 -2.76 -4.17 -8.73
CA LEU A 57 -2.19 -5.27 -9.51
C LEU A 57 -2.71 -6.64 -9.03
N PHE A 58 -2.95 -6.77 -7.72
CA PHE A 58 -3.41 -8.02 -7.11
C PHE A 58 -4.92 -8.05 -6.86
N GLY A 59 -5.68 -7.13 -7.48
CA GLY A 59 -7.14 -7.13 -7.43
C GLY A 59 -7.70 -8.48 -7.92
N HIS A 60 -8.79 -8.95 -7.32
CA HIS A 60 -9.38 -10.27 -7.66
C HIS A 60 -9.84 -10.38 -9.13
N TRP A 61 -10.03 -9.24 -9.79
CA TRP A 61 -10.40 -9.15 -11.21
C TRP A 61 -9.21 -9.23 -12.17
N VAL A 62 -7.96 -9.17 -11.67
CA VAL A 62 -6.75 -9.22 -12.51
C VAL A 62 -6.39 -10.69 -12.77
N PRO A 63 -6.28 -11.12 -14.04
CA PRO A 63 -5.84 -12.47 -14.39
C PRO A 63 -4.45 -12.78 -13.81
N GLU A 64 -4.24 -14.02 -13.40
CA GLU A 64 -2.99 -14.44 -12.75
C GLU A 64 -1.80 -14.38 -13.73
N ASP A 65 -2.04 -14.75 -14.98
CA ASP A 65 -1.03 -14.71 -16.05
C ASP A 65 -0.53 -13.28 -16.33
N GLU A 66 -1.40 -12.27 -16.20
CA GLU A 66 -0.99 -10.86 -16.33
C GLU A 66 -0.11 -10.43 -15.16
N ILE A 67 -0.43 -10.86 -13.94
CA ILE A 67 0.40 -10.60 -12.74
C ILE A 67 1.77 -11.24 -12.91
N LEU A 68 1.82 -12.48 -13.35
CA LEU A 68 3.08 -13.19 -13.58
C LEU A 68 3.95 -12.54 -14.65
N GLN A 69 3.35 -12.02 -15.74
CA GLN A 69 4.08 -11.25 -16.74
C GLN A 69 4.67 -9.95 -16.17
N VAL A 70 3.94 -9.25 -15.32
CA VAL A 70 4.43 -8.04 -14.64
C VAL A 70 5.60 -8.40 -13.70
N LEU A 71 5.47 -9.46 -12.90
CA LEU A 71 6.54 -9.91 -12.00
C LEU A 71 7.79 -10.38 -12.76
N ASP A 72 7.63 -11.01 -13.94
CA ASP A 72 8.77 -11.40 -14.80
C ASP A 72 9.54 -10.16 -15.28
N VAL A 73 8.84 -9.13 -15.75
CA VAL A 73 9.49 -7.87 -16.16
C VAL A 73 10.21 -7.21 -15.00
N MET A 74 9.62 -7.17 -13.80
CA MET A 74 10.26 -6.64 -12.62
C MET A 74 11.54 -7.42 -12.28
N LYS A 75 11.49 -8.75 -12.34
CA LYS A 75 12.65 -9.62 -12.11
C LYS A 75 13.78 -9.37 -13.11
N ARG A 76 13.45 -9.20 -14.39
CA ARG A 76 14.42 -8.89 -15.47
C ARG A 76 15.00 -7.49 -15.32
N ALA A 77 14.23 -6.50 -14.90
CA ALA A 77 14.68 -5.13 -14.64
C ALA A 77 15.27 -5.00 -13.21
N SER A 78 16.21 -5.84 -12.86
CA SER A 78 16.73 -6.02 -11.48
C SER A 78 17.47 -4.81 -10.92
N TRP A 79 17.83 -3.83 -11.73
CA TRP A 79 18.48 -2.57 -11.31
C TRP A 79 17.48 -1.53 -10.79
N HIS A 80 16.17 -1.74 -10.95
CA HIS A 80 15.15 -0.93 -10.35
C HIS A 80 14.63 -1.55 -9.06
N THR A 81 14.09 -0.70 -8.17
CA THR A 81 13.26 -1.13 -7.03
C THR A 81 11.80 -0.91 -7.39
N PHE A 82 10.99 -1.96 -7.35
CA PHE A 82 9.57 -1.88 -7.61
C PHE A 82 8.78 -1.91 -6.31
N GLN A 83 7.84 -0.99 -6.14
CA GLN A 83 6.92 -0.96 -5.02
C GLN A 83 5.51 -1.31 -5.50
N THR A 84 4.97 -2.41 -5.02
CA THR A 84 3.57 -2.82 -5.26
C THR A 84 2.75 -2.57 -4.02
N LEU A 85 1.50 -2.14 -4.16
CA LEU A 85 0.61 -1.90 -3.04
C LEU A 85 -0.77 -2.49 -3.34
N SER A 86 -1.29 -3.32 -2.44
CA SER A 86 -2.57 -3.99 -2.63
C SER A 86 -3.50 -3.85 -1.43
N LYS A 87 -4.80 -3.80 -1.71
CA LYS A 87 -5.90 -3.94 -0.74
C LYS A 87 -6.43 -5.38 -0.67
N TYR A 88 -5.80 -6.30 -1.40
CA TYR A 88 -6.17 -7.73 -1.46
C TYR A 88 -5.04 -8.62 -0.91
N PRO A 89 -4.67 -8.49 0.38
CA PRO A 89 -3.53 -9.20 0.96
C PRO A 89 -3.66 -10.72 0.92
N ILE A 90 -4.88 -11.25 0.86
CA ILE A 90 -5.14 -12.70 0.76
C ILE A 90 -4.51 -13.32 -0.49
N ARG A 91 -4.38 -12.55 -1.57
CA ARG A 91 -3.89 -13.03 -2.85
C ARG A 91 -2.36 -12.99 -2.98
N LEU A 92 -1.70 -12.13 -2.19
CA LEU A 92 -0.26 -11.92 -2.29
C LEU A 92 0.60 -13.17 -2.07
N PRO A 93 0.32 -14.07 -1.10
CA PRO A 93 1.12 -15.28 -0.90
C PRO A 93 1.10 -16.27 -2.08
N SER A 94 0.12 -16.17 -2.98
CA SER A 94 0.05 -17.05 -4.17
C SER A 94 1.15 -16.78 -5.19
N PHE A 95 1.85 -15.65 -5.07
CA PHE A 95 2.93 -15.24 -5.98
C PHE A 95 4.32 -15.36 -5.34
N ASN A 96 4.44 -16.04 -4.22
CA ASN A 96 5.73 -16.33 -3.57
C ASN A 96 6.63 -17.25 -4.42
N PRO A 97 7.95 -17.11 -4.36
CA PRO A 97 8.69 -15.98 -3.78
C PRO A 97 8.72 -14.77 -4.74
N TYR A 98 8.65 -13.58 -4.18
CA TYR A 98 8.78 -12.34 -4.98
C TYR A 98 10.23 -12.09 -5.43
N PRO A 99 10.45 -11.45 -6.60
CA PRO A 99 11.78 -10.98 -6.99
C PRO A 99 12.40 -10.07 -5.92
N LYS A 100 13.72 -10.17 -5.71
CA LYS A 100 14.43 -9.45 -4.62
C LYS A 100 14.26 -7.92 -4.67
N ASN A 101 14.09 -7.38 -5.86
CA ASN A 101 13.90 -5.95 -6.11
C ASN A 101 12.42 -5.50 -6.07
N VAL A 102 11.51 -6.38 -5.64
CA VAL A 102 10.08 -6.07 -5.48
C VAL A 102 9.75 -5.94 -4.00
N TRP A 103 9.32 -4.75 -3.61
CA TRP A 103 8.76 -4.47 -2.28
C TRP A 103 7.25 -4.66 -2.32
N VAL A 104 6.74 -5.46 -1.41
CA VAL A 104 5.32 -5.85 -1.41
C VAL A 104 4.59 -5.15 -0.27
N GLY A 105 3.67 -4.27 -0.62
CA GLY A 105 2.91 -3.47 0.31
C GLY A 105 1.45 -3.91 0.44
N VAL A 106 0.92 -3.70 1.63
CA VAL A 106 -0.50 -3.84 1.94
C VAL A 106 -1.04 -2.52 2.45
N SER A 107 -2.14 -2.05 1.86
CA SER A 107 -2.81 -0.81 2.25
C SER A 107 -4.07 -1.11 3.02
N LEU A 108 -4.27 -0.45 4.15
CA LEU A 108 -5.56 -0.45 4.80
C LEU A 108 -6.58 0.27 3.90
N PRO A 109 -7.65 -0.39 3.48
CA PRO A 109 -8.66 0.25 2.64
C PRO A 109 -9.53 1.22 3.44
N ALA A 110 -10.07 2.20 2.72
CA ALA A 110 -11.17 3.05 3.19
C ALA A 110 -12.54 2.34 3.10
N GLY A 111 -13.60 3.01 3.45
CA GLY A 111 -14.98 2.50 3.29
C GLY A 111 -15.52 1.84 4.55
N HIS A 112 -16.12 0.66 4.42
CA HIS A 112 -16.70 -0.07 5.56
C HIS A 112 -15.71 -0.35 6.70
N MET A 113 -14.43 -0.25 6.43
CA MET A 113 -13.35 -0.38 7.41
C MET A 113 -13.06 0.91 8.20
N MET A 114 -13.77 1.99 7.92
CA MET A 114 -13.64 3.24 8.65
C MET A 114 -14.23 3.18 10.08
N THR A 115 -15.06 2.19 10.39
CA THR A 115 -15.47 1.95 11.76
C THR A 115 -14.33 1.29 12.52
N PRO A 116 -14.05 1.69 13.78
CA PRO A 116 -12.95 1.10 14.55
C PRO A 116 -12.99 -0.43 14.61
N SER A 117 -14.17 -1.02 14.81
CA SER A 117 -14.33 -2.48 14.86
C SER A 117 -14.08 -3.17 13.52
N GLY A 118 -14.56 -2.60 12.41
CA GLY A 118 -14.34 -3.14 11.07
C GLY A 118 -12.87 -3.03 10.66
N GLY A 119 -12.25 -1.88 10.92
CA GLY A 119 -10.82 -1.66 10.65
C GLY A 119 -9.92 -2.58 11.45
N SER A 120 -10.22 -2.79 12.74
CA SER A 120 -9.45 -3.69 13.61
C SER A 120 -9.46 -5.13 13.11
N ASN A 121 -10.60 -5.66 12.72
CA ASN A 121 -10.72 -7.03 12.20
C ASN A 121 -9.97 -7.19 10.87
N ALA A 122 -10.07 -6.21 9.98
CA ALA A 122 -9.35 -6.21 8.73
C ALA A 122 -7.84 -6.18 8.95
N LEU A 123 -7.34 -5.32 9.85
CA LEU A 123 -5.93 -5.23 10.13
C LEU A 123 -5.36 -6.54 10.68
N LYS A 124 -6.07 -7.22 11.60
CA LYS A 124 -5.67 -8.56 12.08
C LYS A 124 -5.53 -9.56 10.93
N THR A 125 -6.51 -9.60 10.04
CA THR A 125 -6.48 -10.46 8.86
C THR A 125 -5.33 -10.10 7.92
N TYR A 126 -5.07 -8.81 7.72
CA TYR A 126 -3.98 -8.32 6.88
C TYR A 126 -2.61 -8.73 7.42
N LEU A 127 -2.38 -8.60 8.74
CA LEU A 127 -1.14 -9.07 9.37
C LEU A 127 -0.93 -10.58 9.17
N GLN A 128 -2.01 -11.38 9.28
CA GLN A 128 -1.96 -12.83 9.03
C GLN A 128 -1.57 -13.18 7.58
N HIS A 129 -2.06 -12.42 6.61
CA HIS A 129 -1.67 -12.63 5.21
C HIS A 129 -0.26 -12.11 4.93
N MET A 130 0.11 -10.95 5.48
CA MET A 130 1.46 -10.39 5.33
C MET A 130 2.54 -11.31 5.89
N SER A 131 2.27 -12.02 7.00
CA SER A 131 3.24 -12.96 7.57
C SER A 131 3.58 -14.15 6.67
N LYS A 132 2.77 -14.39 5.63
CA LYS A 132 2.96 -15.46 4.64
C LYS A 132 3.62 -14.98 3.35
N ILE A 133 3.91 -13.68 3.21
CA ILE A 133 4.54 -13.12 2.01
C ILE A 133 6.05 -13.35 2.08
N GLU A 134 6.62 -13.92 1.03
CA GLU A 134 8.06 -14.14 0.86
C GLU A 134 8.64 -13.06 -0.08
N ALA A 135 8.91 -11.88 0.48
CA ALA A 135 9.52 -10.75 -0.19
C ALA A 135 10.68 -10.20 0.65
N ASN A 136 11.64 -9.54 -0.01
CA ASN A 136 12.78 -8.91 0.68
C ASN A 136 12.30 -7.80 1.62
N ILE A 137 11.42 -6.93 1.14
CA ILE A 137 10.76 -5.88 1.92
C ILE A 137 9.25 -6.04 1.79
N ARG A 138 8.58 -6.15 2.93
CA ARG A 138 7.13 -6.00 3.07
C ARG A 138 6.84 -4.66 3.73
N PHE A 139 5.79 -3.97 3.32
CA PHE A 139 5.44 -2.71 3.95
C PHE A 139 3.95 -2.55 4.19
N MET A 140 3.62 -1.77 5.21
CA MET A 140 2.24 -1.43 5.55
C MET A 140 1.98 0.04 5.24
N SER A 141 1.00 0.32 4.37
CA SER A 141 0.49 1.67 4.16
C SER A 141 -0.75 1.89 5.02
N ILE A 142 -0.63 2.73 6.03
CA ILE A 142 -1.70 3.16 6.93
C ILE A 142 -2.16 4.55 6.47
N GLU A 143 -2.76 4.59 5.31
CA GLU A 143 -3.23 5.81 4.65
C GLU A 143 -4.65 5.61 4.12
N PRO A 144 -5.62 6.24 4.80
CA PRO A 144 -5.47 7.10 5.98
C PRO A 144 -5.40 6.34 7.31
N LEU A 145 -4.77 6.95 8.33
CA LEU A 145 -4.83 6.49 9.72
C LEU A 145 -6.18 6.90 10.34
N TRP A 146 -7.18 6.01 10.22
CA TRP A 146 -8.57 6.28 10.59
C TRP A 146 -8.95 5.92 12.02
N PHE A 147 -8.21 5.03 12.64
CA PHE A 147 -8.45 4.51 13.98
C PHE A 147 -7.13 4.14 14.63
N ASP A 148 -7.17 3.91 15.94
CA ASP A 148 -6.00 3.49 16.68
C ASP A 148 -5.59 2.05 16.28
N VAL A 149 -4.47 1.92 15.58
CA VAL A 149 -3.90 0.64 15.14
C VAL A 149 -2.92 0.05 16.15
N ALA A 150 -2.40 0.87 17.07
CA ALA A 150 -1.38 0.47 18.02
C ALA A 150 -1.81 -0.71 18.92
N PRO A 151 -3.04 -0.78 19.45
CA PRO A 151 -3.49 -1.93 20.25
C PRO A 151 -3.44 -3.25 19.48
N ILE A 152 -3.68 -3.22 18.15
CA ILE A 152 -3.69 -4.42 17.29
C ILE A 152 -2.25 -4.88 17.06
N PHE A 153 -1.32 -3.96 16.80
CA PHE A 153 0.10 -4.30 16.69
C PHE A 153 0.66 -4.84 18.00
N ALA A 154 0.28 -4.24 19.13
CA ALA A 154 0.67 -4.74 20.45
C ALA A 154 0.09 -6.14 20.74
N GLU A 155 -1.15 -6.42 20.32
CA GLU A 155 -1.75 -7.76 20.41
C GLU A 155 -1.01 -8.77 19.52
N TRP A 156 -0.67 -8.39 18.30
CA TRP A 156 0.13 -9.22 17.40
C TRP A 156 1.49 -9.59 18.01
N LEU A 157 2.21 -8.61 18.53
CA LEU A 157 3.54 -8.80 19.14
C LEU A 157 3.52 -9.68 20.40
N ARG A 158 2.40 -9.77 21.12
CA ARG A 158 2.26 -10.73 22.23
C ARG A 158 2.29 -12.20 21.78
N SER A 159 1.86 -12.47 20.55
CA SER A 159 1.78 -13.82 19.99
C SER A 159 2.87 -14.12 18.97
N ASN A 160 3.60 -13.09 18.52
CA ASN A 160 4.61 -13.17 17.48
C ASN A 160 5.81 -12.32 17.87
N GLN A 161 7.01 -12.72 17.45
CA GLN A 161 8.25 -12.05 17.86
C GLN A 161 8.44 -10.67 17.21
N LYS A 162 7.82 -10.41 16.04
CA LYS A 162 7.96 -9.18 15.26
C LYS A 162 6.70 -8.87 14.45
N LEU A 163 6.56 -7.62 14.01
CA LEU A 163 5.57 -7.26 12.99
C LEU A 163 5.94 -7.87 11.63
N PRO A 164 4.95 -8.25 10.78
CA PRO A 164 5.20 -8.95 9.52
C PRO A 164 5.55 -7.99 8.36
N PHE A 165 6.21 -6.88 8.64
CA PHE A 165 6.66 -5.90 7.65
C PHE A 165 7.89 -5.14 8.13
N GLU A 166 8.65 -4.60 7.18
CA GLU A 166 9.94 -3.93 7.39
C GLU A 166 9.87 -2.41 7.17
N TRP A 167 8.71 -1.87 6.77
CA TRP A 167 8.51 -0.44 6.52
C TRP A 167 7.06 -0.03 6.70
N THR A 168 6.84 1.23 7.09
CA THR A 168 5.48 1.77 7.27
C THR A 168 5.34 3.15 6.64
N ILE A 169 4.25 3.34 5.89
CA ILE A 169 3.82 4.64 5.38
C ILE A 169 2.62 5.09 6.20
N ILE A 170 2.63 6.33 6.70
CA ILE A 170 1.53 6.90 7.48
C ILE A 170 1.02 8.16 6.79
N GLY A 171 -0.30 8.28 6.64
CA GLY A 171 -0.93 9.44 6.04
C GLY A 171 -2.27 9.81 6.68
N ALA A 172 -2.65 11.07 6.49
CA ALA A 172 -3.94 11.59 6.87
C ALA A 172 -5.00 11.29 5.78
N ALA A 173 -6.26 11.46 6.13
CA ALA A 173 -7.34 11.38 5.14
C ALA A 173 -7.44 12.69 4.35
N SER A 174 -7.73 12.60 3.06
CA SER A 174 -7.99 13.76 2.24
C SER A 174 -9.23 13.60 1.37
N ASN A 175 -9.96 14.71 1.18
CA ASN A 175 -11.10 14.81 0.29
C ASN A 175 -11.03 16.16 -0.45
N GLY A 176 -10.49 16.14 -1.67
CA GLY A 176 -10.12 17.35 -2.39
C GLY A 176 -9.08 18.15 -1.58
N ASN A 177 -9.38 19.40 -1.29
CA ASN A 177 -8.51 20.29 -0.52
C ASN A 177 -8.63 20.13 1.01
N ARG A 178 -9.56 19.30 1.49
CA ARG A 178 -9.74 19.05 2.92
C ARG A 178 -8.85 17.90 3.36
N VAL A 179 -8.12 18.11 4.45
CA VAL A 179 -7.32 17.08 5.10
C VAL A 179 -7.85 16.88 6.52
N PHE A 180 -8.04 15.62 6.89
CA PHE A 180 -8.52 15.20 8.21
C PHE A 180 -7.37 14.49 8.91
N GLN A 181 -6.78 15.18 9.87
CA GLN A 181 -5.67 14.64 10.64
C GLN A 181 -6.11 13.52 11.58
N PRO A 182 -5.32 12.46 11.76
CA PRO A 182 -5.55 11.48 12.80
C PRO A 182 -5.41 12.12 14.19
N LYS A 183 -5.94 11.48 15.22
CA LYS A 183 -5.68 11.91 16.59
C LYS A 183 -4.19 11.77 16.89
N SER A 184 -3.61 12.80 17.51
CA SER A 184 -2.18 12.81 17.85
C SER A 184 -1.78 11.61 18.73
N SER A 185 -2.66 11.19 19.65
CA SER A 185 -2.42 9.99 20.47
C SER A 185 -2.22 8.72 19.63
N TRP A 186 -2.99 8.54 18.55
CA TRP A 186 -2.85 7.38 17.67
C TRP A 186 -1.50 7.35 16.95
N VAL A 187 -1.04 8.54 16.52
CA VAL A 187 0.28 8.67 15.87
C VAL A 187 1.39 8.37 16.87
N VAL A 188 1.33 8.95 18.09
CA VAL A 188 2.31 8.70 19.14
C VAL A 188 2.38 7.22 19.51
N ASP A 189 1.24 6.59 19.76
CA ASP A 189 1.20 5.19 20.19
C ASP A 189 1.71 4.25 19.09
N LEU A 190 1.37 4.55 17.83
CA LEU A 190 1.87 3.83 16.67
C LEU A 190 3.40 3.98 16.53
N LEU A 191 3.91 5.22 16.57
CA LEU A 191 5.35 5.49 16.46
C LEU A 191 6.15 4.82 17.59
N ASN A 192 5.64 4.82 18.82
CA ASN A 192 6.28 4.13 19.94
C ASN A 192 6.48 2.63 19.70
N ILE A 193 5.53 1.99 19.00
CA ILE A 193 5.67 0.58 18.62
C ILE A 193 6.68 0.44 17.50
N LEU A 194 6.55 1.22 16.40
CA LEU A 194 7.40 1.12 15.23
C LEU A 194 8.88 1.38 15.55
N TYR A 195 9.17 2.39 16.39
CA TYR A 195 10.54 2.68 16.81
C TYR A 195 11.14 1.55 17.67
N ARG A 196 10.35 0.96 18.57
CA ARG A 196 10.77 -0.18 19.37
C ARG A 196 11.10 -1.41 18.53
N GLU A 197 10.34 -1.61 17.47
CA GLU A 197 10.54 -2.69 16.49
C GLU A 197 11.57 -2.33 15.40
N HIS A 198 12.20 -1.15 15.47
CA HIS A 198 13.16 -0.63 14.48
C HIS A 198 12.60 -0.56 13.05
N ILE A 199 11.31 -0.28 12.92
CA ILE A 199 10.65 -0.16 11.61
C ILE A 199 10.70 1.30 11.15
N PRO A 200 11.37 1.59 10.01
CA PRO A 200 11.42 2.92 9.42
C PRO A 200 10.03 3.41 9.02
N VAL A 201 9.84 4.73 9.13
CA VAL A 201 8.54 5.38 8.90
C VAL A 201 8.66 6.45 7.82
N PHE A 202 7.71 6.47 6.92
CA PHE A 202 7.55 7.51 5.92
C PHE A 202 6.22 8.25 6.14
N PHE A 203 6.28 9.56 6.32
CA PHE A 203 5.07 10.39 6.40
C PHE A 203 4.66 10.90 5.03
N LYS A 204 3.39 10.70 4.71
CA LYS A 204 2.80 11.31 3.50
C LYS A 204 2.61 12.80 3.70
N GLY A 205 2.81 13.58 2.63
CA GLY A 205 2.76 15.04 2.68
C GLY A 205 1.44 15.68 3.15
N ASN A 206 0.39 14.85 3.37
CA ASN A 206 -0.87 15.29 3.95
C ASN A 206 -0.97 15.07 5.47
N LEU A 207 0.03 14.46 6.11
CA LEU A 207 0.09 14.29 7.55
C LEU A 207 0.78 15.51 8.18
N ASP A 208 0.08 16.22 9.06
CA ASP A 208 0.64 17.31 9.84
C ASP A 208 1.30 16.76 11.11
N TRP A 209 2.59 16.48 11.02
CA TRP A 209 3.37 15.88 12.11
C TRP A 209 4.80 16.41 12.15
N SER A 210 5.34 16.56 13.35
CA SER A 210 6.73 16.98 13.58
C SER A 210 7.37 16.16 14.71
N PRO A 211 8.64 15.73 14.58
CA PRO A 211 9.51 15.93 13.41
C PRO A 211 9.05 15.15 12.18
N TRP A 212 9.30 15.70 11.00
CA TRP A 212 9.00 15.04 9.72
C TRP A 212 9.94 13.86 9.49
N GLN A 213 9.43 12.77 8.89
CA GLN A 213 10.19 11.55 8.61
C GLN A 213 9.93 11.06 7.18
N GLU A 214 11.00 10.70 6.51
CA GLU A 214 11.01 10.07 5.19
C GLU A 214 12.05 8.94 5.17
N ASP A 215 11.94 8.04 6.15
CA ASP A 215 12.86 6.93 6.29
C ASP A 215 12.46 5.77 5.36
N PHE A 216 13.46 5.15 4.74
CA PHE A 216 13.29 3.99 3.89
C PHE A 216 13.97 2.77 4.52
N PRO A 217 13.47 1.55 4.25
CA PRO A 217 14.13 0.34 4.71
C PRO A 217 15.45 0.15 3.97
N GLN A 218 16.42 -0.44 4.66
CA GLN A 218 17.65 -0.91 4.02
C GLN A 218 17.34 -2.24 3.30
N ALA A 219 17.51 -2.27 1.97
CA ALA A 219 17.25 -3.43 1.11
C ALA A 219 18.47 -4.32 0.93
#